data_9f98b655c8606b7e2616306a355c594d
#
_entry.id   9f98b655c8606b7e2616306a355c594d
#
_cell.length_a   1.000
_cell.length_b   1.000
_cell.length_c   1.000
_cell.angle_alpha   90.00
_cell.angle_beta   90.00
_cell.angle_gamma   90.00
#
_symmetry.space_group_name_H-M   'P 1'
#
loop_
_entity.id
_entity.type
_entity.pdbx_description
1 polymer ?
#
loop_
_entity_poly.entity_id
_entity_poly.type
_entity_poly.pdbx_seq_one_letter_code
_entity_poly.pdbx_strand_id
1 'polypeptide(L)'
;ANECRYLIGREVTRITPNGFDNGFVPRGEELAAKRSAARKKLIEVAEASWGVELNNPLIVATSGRYEYRNKGIDVFLESLKQLASSSLDRDVLAVVAVPAANIGMRQDLAQHLENKESAIDPAQKRWLTHNLESEAWDLVSQSIEGSILSTSASRVKVLFVPTYLNGNDGIFNMPYYDVLAGVDLTVFASYYEPWGYTPLESVAYGVPTVTTTLAGFGLWVANHSNRAGVDVVRRDDYNEREVVFQITEIMKRY
;
A
#
# COMPACT_ATOMS: atom_id res chain seq x y z
N ALA A 1 22.78 9.02 -11.52
CA ALA A 1 23.71 9.91 -12.24
C ALA A 1 24.30 10.97 -11.31
N ASN A 2 23.47 11.73 -10.60
CA ASN A 2 23.94 12.80 -9.69
C ASN A 2 24.83 12.28 -8.57
N GLU A 3 24.49 11.16 -7.95
CA GLU A 3 25.31 10.52 -6.92
C GLU A 3 26.68 10.10 -7.46
N CYS A 4 26.72 9.48 -8.65
CA CYS A 4 27.99 9.10 -9.26
C CYS A 4 28.85 10.34 -9.56
N ARG A 5 28.25 11.42 -10.06
CA ARG A 5 28.94 12.68 -10.30
C ARG A 5 29.50 13.24 -9.00
N TYR A 6 28.70 13.26 -7.93
CA TYR A 6 29.09 13.81 -6.64
C TYR A 6 30.14 12.96 -5.93
N LEU A 7 29.95 11.64 -5.86
CA LEU A 7 30.81 10.73 -5.09
C LEU A 7 32.09 10.36 -5.83
N ILE A 8 32.03 10.24 -7.16
CA ILE A 8 33.16 9.76 -7.98
C ILE A 8 33.85 10.89 -8.75
N GLY A 9 33.22 12.06 -8.82
CA GLY A 9 33.70 13.21 -9.57
C GLY A 9 33.72 13.02 -11.11
N ARG A 10 32.94 12.07 -11.62
CA ARG A 10 32.87 11.77 -13.05
C ARG A 10 31.43 11.84 -13.58
N GLU A 11 31.29 12.35 -14.79
CA GLU A 11 30.00 12.30 -15.50
C GLU A 11 29.64 10.86 -15.85
N VAL A 12 28.33 10.57 -15.72
CA VAL A 12 27.77 9.27 -16.10
C VAL A 12 27.59 9.23 -17.60
N THR A 13 28.21 8.27 -18.26
CA THR A 13 28.15 8.12 -19.72
C THR A 13 26.76 7.72 -20.19
N ARG A 14 26.05 6.90 -19.40
CA ARG A 14 24.70 6.43 -19.74
C ARG A 14 23.91 6.05 -18.47
N ILE A 15 22.62 6.36 -18.48
CA ILE A 15 21.65 5.88 -17.50
C ILE A 15 20.87 4.75 -18.16
N THR A 16 20.88 3.57 -17.52
CA THR A 16 20.12 2.40 -17.96
C THR A 16 18.99 2.13 -16.96
N PRO A 17 17.73 2.46 -17.31
CA PRO A 17 16.59 2.10 -16.45
C PRO A 17 16.51 0.59 -16.24
N ASN A 18 15.97 0.18 -15.09
CA ASN A 18 15.69 -1.22 -14.85
C ASN A 18 14.55 -1.70 -15.77
N GLY A 19 14.71 -2.88 -16.33
CA GLY A 19 13.66 -3.54 -17.09
C GLY A 19 12.64 -4.23 -16.19
N PHE A 20 11.49 -4.52 -16.77
CA PHE A 20 10.44 -5.34 -16.16
C PHE A 20 9.95 -6.33 -17.21
N ASP A 21 10.00 -7.62 -16.88
CA ASP A 21 9.39 -8.65 -17.72
C ASP A 21 7.89 -8.73 -17.39
N ASN A 22 7.04 -8.31 -18.30
CA ASN A 22 5.60 -8.38 -18.16
C ASN A 22 4.99 -9.68 -18.74
N GLY A 23 5.81 -10.63 -19.13
CA GLY A 23 5.37 -11.90 -19.72
C GLY A 23 4.54 -12.77 -18.76
N PHE A 24 4.75 -12.61 -17.44
CA PHE A 24 4.01 -13.33 -16.42
C PHE A 24 2.73 -12.58 -15.96
N VAL A 25 2.51 -11.36 -16.42
CA VAL A 25 1.33 -10.57 -16.02
C VAL A 25 0.09 -11.12 -16.75
N PRO A 26 -0.95 -11.56 -16.02
CA PRO A 26 -2.17 -12.07 -16.62
C PRO A 26 -2.88 -10.96 -17.42
N ARG A 27 -3.66 -11.36 -18.42
CA ARG A 27 -4.35 -10.41 -19.32
C ARG A 27 -5.81 -10.80 -19.51
N GLY A 28 -6.61 -9.87 -20.01
CA GLY A 28 -8.00 -10.11 -20.37
C GLY A 28 -8.81 -10.71 -19.23
N GLU A 29 -9.52 -11.79 -19.50
CA GLU A 29 -10.43 -12.45 -18.56
C GLU A 29 -9.70 -13.01 -17.32
N GLU A 30 -8.47 -13.50 -17.48
CA GLU A 30 -7.68 -13.99 -16.35
C GLU A 30 -7.37 -12.87 -15.36
N LEU A 31 -6.91 -11.71 -15.83
CA LEU A 31 -6.64 -10.56 -14.96
C LEU A 31 -7.94 -10.06 -14.31
N ALA A 32 -9.05 -10.03 -15.03
CA ALA A 32 -10.35 -9.62 -14.51
C ALA A 32 -10.82 -10.56 -13.40
N ALA A 33 -10.67 -11.88 -13.57
CA ALA A 33 -11.02 -12.88 -12.58
C ALA A 33 -10.16 -12.73 -11.30
N LYS A 34 -8.83 -12.59 -11.44
CA LYS A 34 -7.91 -12.35 -10.33
C LYS A 34 -8.25 -11.06 -9.58
N ARG A 35 -8.53 -9.98 -10.30
CA ARG A 35 -8.96 -8.69 -9.73
C ARG A 35 -10.22 -8.84 -8.88
N SER A 36 -11.24 -9.50 -9.42
CA SER A 36 -12.50 -9.72 -8.71
C SER A 36 -12.31 -10.57 -7.45
N ALA A 37 -11.55 -11.67 -7.54
CA ALA A 37 -11.27 -12.55 -6.41
C ALA A 37 -10.47 -11.83 -5.31
N ALA A 38 -9.42 -11.10 -5.67
CA ALA A 38 -8.60 -10.36 -4.73
C ALA A 38 -9.37 -9.23 -4.05
N ARG A 39 -10.15 -8.45 -4.82
CA ARG A 39 -10.99 -7.40 -4.28
C ARG A 39 -11.98 -7.94 -3.25
N LYS A 40 -12.67 -9.04 -3.59
CA LYS A 40 -13.59 -9.72 -2.67
C LYS A 40 -12.89 -10.15 -1.40
N LYS A 41 -11.70 -10.76 -1.51
CA LYS A 41 -10.94 -11.23 -0.34
C LYS A 41 -10.44 -10.08 0.54
N LEU A 42 -9.96 -8.99 -0.05
CA LEU A 42 -9.53 -7.80 0.69
C LEU A 42 -10.68 -7.20 1.50
N ILE A 43 -11.87 -7.06 0.89
CA ILE A 43 -13.07 -6.54 1.56
C ILE A 43 -13.50 -7.51 2.68
N GLU A 44 -13.58 -8.81 2.40
CA GLU A 44 -13.96 -9.82 3.37
C GLU A 44 -13.08 -9.79 4.63
N VAL A 45 -11.75 -9.71 4.45
CA VAL A 45 -10.80 -9.62 5.58
C VAL A 45 -10.99 -8.32 6.36
N ALA A 46 -11.21 -7.20 5.67
CA ALA A 46 -11.42 -5.92 6.32
C ALA A 46 -12.73 -5.89 7.12
N GLU A 47 -13.83 -6.35 6.54
CA GLU A 47 -15.13 -6.44 7.21
C GLU A 47 -15.06 -7.33 8.46
N ALA A 48 -14.42 -8.50 8.34
CA ALA A 48 -14.21 -9.40 9.46
C ALA A 48 -13.39 -8.75 10.58
N SER A 49 -12.25 -8.13 10.23
CA SER A 49 -11.34 -7.54 11.21
C SER A 49 -11.91 -6.31 11.90
N TRP A 50 -12.66 -5.48 11.16
CA TRP A 50 -13.22 -4.22 11.66
C TRP A 50 -14.63 -4.36 12.24
N GLY A 51 -15.35 -5.44 11.92
CA GLY A 51 -16.75 -5.63 12.32
C GLY A 51 -17.68 -4.59 11.67
N VAL A 52 -17.42 -4.24 10.42
CA VAL A 52 -18.18 -3.26 9.64
C VAL A 52 -18.47 -3.81 8.25
N GLU A 53 -19.49 -3.30 7.60
CA GLU A 53 -19.76 -3.56 6.19
C GLU A 53 -19.14 -2.47 5.32
N LEU A 54 -18.50 -2.85 4.22
CA LEU A 54 -17.84 -1.95 3.26
C LEU A 54 -18.52 -2.06 1.89
N ASN A 55 -19.25 -1.02 1.53
CA ASN A 55 -19.95 -1.02 0.25
C ASN A 55 -19.07 -0.40 -0.85
N ASN A 56 -18.52 -1.25 -1.71
CA ASN A 56 -17.65 -0.87 -2.83
C ASN A 56 -16.58 0.17 -2.45
N PRO A 57 -15.72 -0.11 -1.46
CA PRO A 57 -14.72 0.84 -0.99
C PRO A 57 -13.69 1.14 -2.08
N LEU A 58 -13.07 2.33 -2.01
CA LEU A 58 -11.81 2.58 -2.69
C LEU A 58 -10.71 1.76 -1.99
N ILE A 59 -10.04 0.87 -2.70
CA ILE A 59 -8.94 0.09 -2.14
C ILE A 59 -7.61 0.75 -2.54
N VAL A 60 -6.90 1.30 -1.56
CA VAL A 60 -5.58 1.91 -1.75
C VAL A 60 -4.52 1.09 -1.03
N ALA A 61 -3.33 0.95 -1.60
CA ALA A 61 -2.28 0.13 -0.98
C ALA A 61 -0.89 0.76 -1.07
N THR A 62 -0.07 0.42 -0.08
CA THR A 62 1.39 0.52 -0.16
C THR A 62 2.01 -0.82 0.17
N SER A 63 3.14 -1.14 -0.44
CA SER A 63 3.84 -2.41 -0.24
C SER A 63 5.35 -2.26 -0.40
N GLY A 64 6.09 -3.25 0.07
CA GLY A 64 7.54 -3.29 -0.06
C GLY A 64 8.25 -3.64 1.24
N ARG A 65 9.54 -3.31 1.36
CA ARG A 65 10.32 -3.52 2.58
C ARG A 65 9.85 -2.57 3.69
N TYR A 66 9.92 -3.03 4.93
CA TYR A 66 9.55 -2.21 6.08
C TYR A 66 10.67 -1.19 6.41
N GLU A 67 10.73 -0.16 5.59
CA GLU A 67 11.59 1.01 5.79
C GLU A 67 10.67 2.23 5.99
N TYR A 68 10.17 2.41 7.22
CA TYR A 68 9.03 3.27 7.56
C TYR A 68 9.08 4.67 6.94
N ARG A 69 10.22 5.38 7.07
CA ARG A 69 10.41 6.71 6.48
C ARG A 69 10.91 6.64 5.05
N ASN A 70 11.87 5.75 4.78
CA ASN A 70 12.51 5.70 3.48
C ASN A 70 11.54 5.30 2.35
N LYS A 71 10.62 4.37 2.65
CA LYS A 71 9.55 3.95 1.73
C LYS A 71 8.32 4.86 1.77
N GLY A 72 8.30 5.88 2.66
CA GLY A 72 7.19 6.82 2.77
C GLY A 72 5.92 6.21 3.34
N ILE A 73 6.05 5.17 4.19
CA ILE A 73 4.91 4.56 4.89
C ILE A 73 4.30 5.58 5.85
N ASP A 74 5.13 6.38 6.51
CA ASP A 74 4.73 7.51 7.35
C ASP A 74 3.88 8.52 6.58
N VAL A 75 4.33 8.93 5.40
CA VAL A 75 3.60 9.86 4.51
C VAL A 75 2.29 9.26 4.05
N PHE A 76 2.27 7.97 3.70
CA PHE A 76 1.02 7.29 3.32
C PHE A 76 0.01 7.30 4.46
N LEU A 77 0.42 6.91 5.68
CA LEU A 77 -0.44 6.91 6.86
C LEU A 77 -0.93 8.32 7.22
N GLU A 78 -0.08 9.33 7.12
CA GLU A 78 -0.47 10.73 7.37
C GLU A 78 -1.48 11.22 6.31
N SER A 79 -1.29 10.83 5.04
CA SER A 79 -2.25 11.12 3.99
C SER A 79 -3.61 10.44 4.24
N LEU A 80 -3.61 9.21 4.78
CA LEU A 80 -4.84 8.53 5.19
C LEU A 80 -5.54 9.22 6.37
N LYS A 81 -4.80 9.75 7.35
CA LYS A 81 -5.38 10.53 8.47
C LYS A 81 -6.03 11.81 7.96
N GLN A 82 -5.36 12.50 7.04
CA GLN A 82 -5.92 13.69 6.42
C GLN A 82 -7.16 13.35 5.57
N LEU A 83 -7.11 12.25 4.82
CA LEU A 83 -8.24 11.74 4.05
C LEU A 83 -9.43 11.40 4.96
N ALA A 84 -9.18 10.67 6.06
CA ALA A 84 -10.21 10.30 7.04
C ALA A 84 -10.87 11.50 7.74
N SER A 85 -10.16 12.61 7.83
CA SER A 85 -10.65 13.87 8.40
C SER A 85 -11.42 14.74 7.40
N SER A 86 -11.49 14.33 6.14
CA SER A 86 -12.21 15.03 5.08
C SER A 86 -13.60 14.41 4.83
N SER A 87 -14.44 15.12 4.07
CA SER A 87 -15.70 14.54 3.58
C SER A 87 -15.40 13.52 2.49
N LEU A 88 -15.89 12.30 2.64
CA LEU A 88 -15.73 11.20 1.69
C LEU A 88 -17.10 10.72 1.21
N ASP A 89 -17.24 10.49 -0.08
CA ASP A 89 -18.47 9.97 -0.68
C ASP A 89 -18.59 8.45 -0.52
N ARG A 90 -17.46 7.74 -0.38
CA ARG A 90 -17.38 6.29 -0.18
C ARG A 90 -16.35 5.91 0.88
N ASP A 91 -16.41 4.67 1.34
CA ASP A 91 -15.42 4.12 2.25
C ASP A 91 -14.08 3.86 1.54
N VAL A 92 -13.01 3.91 2.32
CA VAL A 92 -11.66 3.62 1.84
C VAL A 92 -11.09 2.45 2.64
N LEU A 93 -10.59 1.45 1.94
CA LEU A 93 -9.80 0.38 2.50
C LEU A 93 -8.33 0.59 2.15
N ALA A 94 -7.52 0.88 3.14
CA ALA A 94 -6.09 1.07 2.98
C ALA A 94 -5.33 -0.19 3.40
N VAL A 95 -4.46 -0.71 2.53
CA VAL A 95 -3.65 -1.90 2.78
C VAL A 95 -2.19 -1.50 2.90
N VAL A 96 -1.57 -1.79 4.04
CA VAL A 96 -0.13 -1.63 4.29
C VAL A 96 0.50 -3.02 4.28
N ALA A 97 0.98 -3.46 3.12
CA ALA A 97 1.56 -4.79 2.92
C ALA A 97 3.08 -4.73 3.02
N VAL A 98 3.60 -4.64 4.23
CA VAL A 98 5.04 -4.56 4.51
C VAL A 98 5.43 -5.60 5.56
N PRO A 99 6.25 -6.61 5.20
CA PRO A 99 6.65 -7.67 6.14
C PRO A 99 7.40 -7.10 7.34
N ALA A 100 6.94 -7.47 8.54
CA ALA A 100 7.56 -7.15 9.82
C ALA A 100 7.78 -8.42 10.63
N ALA A 101 8.51 -8.34 11.73
CA ALA A 101 8.67 -9.43 12.67
C ALA A 101 7.30 -9.75 13.29
N ASN A 102 6.79 -10.95 13.02
CA ASN A 102 5.48 -11.40 13.46
C ASN A 102 5.52 -12.83 13.98
N ILE A 103 4.58 -13.19 14.84
CA ILE A 103 4.43 -14.51 15.46
C ILE A 103 3.29 -15.33 14.83
N GLY A 104 2.89 -14.97 13.61
CA GLY A 104 1.88 -15.67 12.84
C GLY A 104 0.54 -14.92 12.74
N MET A 105 -0.38 -15.52 12.00
CA MET A 105 -1.70 -14.95 11.75
C MET A 105 -2.54 -14.80 13.02
N ARG A 106 -3.44 -13.85 13.03
CA ARG A 106 -4.49 -13.71 14.05
C ARG A 106 -5.44 -14.91 13.96
N GLN A 107 -5.44 -15.74 14.99
CA GLN A 107 -6.26 -16.96 15.03
C GLN A 107 -7.76 -16.66 15.08
N ASP A 108 -8.17 -15.62 15.81
CA ASP A 108 -9.56 -15.16 15.86
C ASP A 108 -10.08 -14.73 14.48
N LEU A 109 -9.26 -13.99 13.74
CA LEU A 109 -9.60 -13.54 12.39
C LEU A 109 -9.67 -14.72 11.40
N ALA A 110 -8.69 -15.64 11.46
CA ALA A 110 -8.69 -16.83 10.60
C ALA A 110 -9.94 -17.70 10.86
N GLN A 111 -10.27 -17.96 12.13
CA GLN A 111 -11.46 -18.72 12.51
C GLN A 111 -12.76 -18.04 12.08
N HIS A 112 -12.85 -16.70 12.21
CA HIS A 112 -14.02 -15.96 11.75
C HIS A 112 -14.18 -16.00 10.21
N LEU A 113 -13.07 -15.97 9.46
CA LEU A 113 -13.11 -16.09 8.00
C LEU A 113 -13.59 -17.47 7.54
N GLU A 114 -13.26 -18.53 8.30
CA GLU A 114 -13.75 -19.91 8.06
C GLU A 114 -15.20 -20.09 8.52
N ASN A 115 -15.52 -19.58 9.70
CA ASN A 115 -16.84 -19.67 10.31
C ASN A 115 -17.27 -18.30 10.86
N LYS A 116 -18.22 -17.65 10.19
CA LYS A 116 -18.72 -16.31 10.55
C LYS A 116 -19.35 -16.20 11.94
N GLU A 117 -19.70 -17.32 12.58
CA GLU A 117 -20.22 -17.34 13.95
C GLU A 117 -19.10 -17.23 15.00
N SER A 118 -17.82 -17.46 14.62
CA SER A 118 -16.68 -17.31 15.50
C SER A 118 -16.48 -15.85 15.86
N ALA A 119 -16.28 -15.55 17.14
CA ALA A 119 -16.11 -14.18 17.62
C ALA A 119 -14.71 -13.65 17.27
N ILE A 120 -14.65 -12.37 16.91
CA ILE A 120 -13.38 -11.62 16.84
C ILE A 120 -13.04 -11.17 18.28
N ASP A 121 -11.79 -11.40 18.68
CA ASP A 121 -11.30 -10.97 19.99
C ASP A 121 -11.25 -9.42 20.07
N PRO A 122 -12.03 -8.79 20.97
CA PRO A 122 -12.06 -7.33 21.09
C PRO A 122 -10.74 -6.73 21.59
N ALA A 123 -9.85 -7.53 22.17
CA ALA A 123 -8.53 -7.09 22.61
C ALA A 123 -7.53 -6.96 21.44
N GLN A 124 -7.82 -7.60 20.32
CA GLN A 124 -6.96 -7.53 19.14
C GLN A 124 -7.10 -6.19 18.39
N LYS A 125 -5.99 -5.75 17.84
CA LYS A 125 -5.98 -4.52 17.01
C LYS A 125 -6.65 -4.79 15.66
N ARG A 126 -7.73 -4.06 15.39
CA ARG A 126 -8.56 -4.27 14.19
C ARG A 126 -7.83 -4.07 12.86
N TRP A 127 -6.76 -3.29 12.88
CA TRP A 127 -5.94 -3.07 11.68
C TRP A 127 -4.90 -4.16 11.41
N LEU A 128 -4.60 -5.05 12.39
CA LEU A 128 -3.62 -6.12 12.22
C LEU A 128 -4.25 -7.38 11.63
N THR A 129 -3.55 -8.01 10.69
CA THR A 129 -3.90 -9.35 10.17
C THR A 129 -3.06 -10.45 10.83
N HIS A 130 -1.88 -10.12 11.30
CA HIS A 130 -0.93 -11.01 11.99
C HIS A 130 -0.43 -10.33 13.25
N ASN A 131 -0.13 -11.15 14.27
CA ASN A 131 0.36 -10.66 15.54
C ASN A 131 1.85 -10.30 15.41
N LEU A 132 2.20 -9.09 15.81
CA LEU A 132 3.58 -8.61 15.80
C LEU A 132 4.36 -9.16 17.01
N GLU A 133 5.66 -9.43 16.87
CA GLU A 133 6.53 -9.80 18.00
C GLU A 133 6.66 -8.67 19.01
N SER A 134 6.66 -7.43 18.57
CA SER A 134 6.85 -6.23 19.38
C SER A 134 5.89 -5.12 18.97
N GLU A 135 4.59 -5.35 19.09
CA GLU A 135 3.54 -4.43 18.65
C GLU A 135 3.68 -3.03 19.23
N ALA A 136 4.05 -2.90 20.50
CA ALA A 136 4.20 -1.61 21.18
C ALA A 136 5.32 -0.74 20.58
N TRP A 137 6.25 -1.31 19.84
CA TRP A 137 7.37 -0.62 19.19
C TRP A 137 7.25 -0.55 17.67
N ASP A 138 6.19 -1.10 17.11
CA ASP A 138 5.98 -1.06 15.67
C ASP A 138 5.47 0.31 15.23
N LEU A 139 6.19 0.96 14.31
CA LEU A 139 5.91 2.33 13.89
C LEU A 139 4.59 2.47 13.11
N VAL A 140 4.19 1.46 12.34
CA VAL A 140 2.91 1.45 11.61
C VAL A 140 1.77 1.36 12.62
N SER A 141 1.87 0.42 13.57
CA SER A 141 0.87 0.23 14.61
C SER A 141 0.73 1.46 15.51
N GLN A 142 1.87 2.02 15.96
CA GLN A 142 1.90 3.27 16.74
C GLN A 142 1.27 4.46 15.98
N SER A 143 1.51 4.58 14.67
CA SER A 143 0.94 5.66 13.87
C SER A 143 -0.58 5.55 13.72
N ILE A 144 -1.12 4.33 13.73
CA ILE A 144 -2.56 4.09 13.63
C ILE A 144 -3.21 4.24 15.00
N GLU A 145 -2.60 3.69 16.05
CA GLU A 145 -3.12 3.68 17.41
C GLU A 145 -3.38 5.10 17.94
N GLY A 146 -4.53 5.32 18.54
CA GLY A 146 -4.92 6.64 19.06
C GLY A 146 -5.25 7.69 18.00
N SER A 147 -5.13 7.37 16.73
CA SER A 147 -5.52 8.26 15.61
C SER A 147 -6.95 7.97 15.14
N ILE A 148 -7.45 8.83 14.25
CA ILE A 148 -8.75 8.61 13.57
C ILE A 148 -8.80 7.27 12.83
N LEU A 149 -7.65 6.74 12.38
CA LEU A 149 -7.57 5.46 11.66
C LEU A 149 -7.80 4.25 12.56
N SER A 150 -7.73 4.39 13.88
CA SER A 150 -8.01 3.30 14.84
C SER A 150 -9.50 3.16 15.18
N THR A 151 -10.35 4.08 14.73
CA THR A 151 -11.77 4.12 15.10
C THR A 151 -12.65 3.41 14.07
N SER A 152 -13.66 2.65 14.53
CA SER A 152 -14.66 2.06 13.65
C SER A 152 -15.58 3.08 13.00
N ALA A 153 -15.67 4.29 13.54
CA ALA A 153 -16.44 5.38 12.97
C ALA A 153 -15.76 6.04 11.73
N SER A 154 -14.44 5.88 11.58
CA SER A 154 -13.72 6.37 10.41
C SER A 154 -14.22 5.69 9.13
N ARG A 155 -14.37 6.46 8.05
CA ARG A 155 -14.63 5.89 6.71
C ARG A 155 -13.37 5.31 6.05
N VAL A 156 -12.19 5.51 6.64
CA VAL A 156 -10.93 4.89 6.21
C VAL A 156 -10.60 3.74 7.16
N LYS A 157 -10.60 2.52 6.65
CA LYS A 157 -10.18 1.31 7.35
C LYS A 157 -8.80 0.92 6.91
N VAL A 158 -7.92 0.59 7.84
CA VAL A 158 -6.56 0.14 7.54
C VAL A 158 -6.43 -1.35 7.80
N LEU A 159 -5.81 -2.07 6.88
CA LEU A 159 -5.26 -3.40 7.10
C LEU A 159 -3.75 -3.34 7.03
N PHE A 160 -3.09 -3.55 8.14
CA PHE A 160 -1.65 -3.78 8.19
C PHE A 160 -1.39 -5.28 8.07
N VAL A 161 -0.68 -5.65 7.02
CA VAL A 161 -0.34 -7.01 6.64
C VAL A 161 1.17 -7.21 6.85
N PRO A 162 1.62 -7.51 8.08
CA PRO A 162 3.04 -7.59 8.44
C PRO A 162 3.68 -8.92 8.04
N THR A 163 3.30 -9.48 6.90
CA THR A 163 3.82 -10.77 6.42
C THR A 163 4.01 -10.77 4.91
N TYR A 164 4.75 -11.75 4.41
CA TYR A 164 4.86 -11.97 2.97
C TYR A 164 3.60 -12.63 2.43
N LEU A 165 2.99 -12.01 1.42
CA LEU A 165 1.87 -12.57 0.66
C LEU A 165 2.42 -13.61 -0.35
N ASN A 166 2.64 -14.83 0.12
CA ASN A 166 3.21 -15.94 -0.64
C ASN A 166 2.18 -17.00 -1.09
N GLY A 167 0.89 -16.73 -0.84
CA GLY A 167 -0.20 -17.66 -1.13
C GLY A 167 -0.55 -18.60 0.02
N ASN A 168 0.15 -18.52 1.15
CA ASN A 168 -0.05 -19.40 2.32
C ASN A 168 0.20 -18.65 3.63
N ASP A 169 -0.34 -17.43 3.72
CA ASP A 169 -0.17 -16.55 4.88
C ASP A 169 -1.22 -16.81 6.00
N GLY A 170 -2.21 -17.65 5.73
CA GLY A 170 -3.27 -18.05 6.68
C GLY A 170 -4.46 -17.07 6.77
N ILE A 171 -4.39 -15.91 6.14
CA ILE A 171 -5.49 -14.92 6.11
C ILE A 171 -5.97 -14.70 4.67
N PHE A 172 -5.10 -14.20 3.79
CA PHE A 172 -5.44 -13.97 2.39
C PHE A 172 -5.28 -15.23 1.55
N ASN A 173 -4.21 -15.98 1.78
CA ASN A 173 -3.80 -17.17 1.03
C ASN A 173 -3.73 -16.90 -0.48
N MET A 174 -3.27 -15.70 -0.82
CA MET A 174 -3.10 -15.21 -2.19
C MET A 174 -1.68 -14.68 -2.38
N PRO A 175 -1.02 -14.96 -3.53
CA PRO A 175 0.26 -14.35 -3.85
C PRO A 175 0.15 -12.82 -3.97
N TYR A 176 1.22 -12.10 -3.68
CA TYR A 176 1.28 -10.64 -3.73
C TYR A 176 0.70 -10.04 -5.02
N TYR A 177 1.07 -10.58 -6.17
CA TYR A 177 0.59 -10.05 -7.46
C TYR A 177 -0.91 -10.28 -7.68
N ASP A 178 -1.49 -11.33 -7.12
CA ASP A 178 -2.93 -11.52 -7.16
C ASP A 178 -3.64 -10.50 -6.27
N VAL A 179 -3.12 -10.24 -5.07
CA VAL A 179 -3.64 -9.19 -4.17
C VAL A 179 -3.51 -7.81 -4.83
N LEU A 180 -2.36 -7.51 -5.44
CA LEU A 180 -2.12 -6.26 -6.16
C LEU A 180 -3.18 -6.00 -7.24
N ALA A 181 -3.57 -7.03 -7.99
CA ALA A 181 -4.61 -6.90 -9.02
C ALA A 181 -5.95 -6.38 -8.48
N GLY A 182 -6.27 -6.63 -7.20
CA GLY A 182 -7.52 -6.20 -6.55
C GLY A 182 -7.53 -4.77 -6.02
N VAL A 183 -6.41 -4.05 -6.11
CA VAL A 183 -6.24 -2.68 -5.61
C VAL A 183 -6.65 -1.66 -6.68
N ASP A 184 -7.26 -0.54 -6.27
CA ASP A 184 -7.66 0.54 -7.18
C ASP A 184 -6.55 1.57 -7.39
N LEU A 185 -5.71 1.79 -6.38
CA LEU A 185 -4.60 2.76 -6.41
C LEU A 185 -3.48 2.29 -5.49
N THR A 186 -2.24 2.32 -5.96
CA THR A 186 -1.07 2.15 -5.10
C THR A 186 -0.37 3.48 -4.82
N VAL A 187 0.22 3.62 -3.63
CA VAL A 187 0.93 4.82 -3.21
C VAL A 187 2.31 4.45 -2.69
N PHE A 188 3.35 4.89 -3.38
CA PHE A 188 4.75 4.67 -3.03
C PHE A 188 5.45 6.02 -2.84
N ALA A 189 5.22 6.62 -1.68
CA ALA A 189 5.73 7.93 -1.33
C ALA A 189 7.20 7.90 -0.86
N SER A 190 8.07 7.18 -1.58
CA SER A 190 9.46 6.96 -1.16
C SER A 190 10.25 8.27 -1.04
N TYR A 191 11.05 8.36 0.02
CA TYR A 191 12.04 9.42 0.22
C TYR A 191 13.32 9.15 -0.60
N TYR A 192 13.71 7.87 -0.68
CA TYR A 192 14.81 7.44 -1.54
C TYR A 192 14.53 6.06 -2.12
N GLU A 193 14.53 5.97 -3.43
CA GLU A 193 14.38 4.72 -4.17
C GLU A 193 15.18 4.78 -5.46
N PRO A 194 16.28 4.01 -5.61
CA PRO A 194 17.14 4.08 -6.80
C PRO A 194 16.38 3.86 -8.11
N TRP A 195 15.40 2.95 -8.11
CA TRP A 195 14.48 2.76 -9.23
C TRP A 195 13.02 2.75 -8.78
N GLY A 196 12.57 1.72 -8.08
CA GLY A 196 11.19 1.50 -7.65
C GLY A 196 10.45 0.52 -8.56
N TYR A 197 10.58 -0.78 -8.23
CA TYR A 197 9.84 -1.81 -8.96
C TYR A 197 8.35 -1.81 -8.62
N THR A 198 7.97 -1.55 -7.37
CA THR A 198 6.58 -1.61 -6.93
C THR A 198 5.61 -0.71 -7.70
N PRO A 199 5.91 0.57 -8.01
CA PRO A 199 5.06 1.36 -8.89
C PRO A 199 5.04 0.83 -10.34
N LEU A 200 6.15 0.29 -10.83
CA LEU A 200 6.24 -0.30 -12.16
C LEU A 200 5.39 -1.58 -12.27
N GLU A 201 5.45 -2.43 -11.24
CA GLU A 201 4.60 -3.64 -11.10
C GLU A 201 3.12 -3.27 -11.08
N SER A 202 2.75 -2.23 -10.33
CA SER A 202 1.37 -1.73 -10.29
C SER A 202 0.85 -1.37 -11.68
N VAL A 203 1.61 -0.59 -12.42
CA VAL A 203 1.27 -0.21 -13.82
C VAL A 203 1.15 -1.44 -14.71
N ALA A 204 2.05 -2.42 -14.57
CA ALA A 204 2.00 -3.65 -15.35
C ALA A 204 0.71 -4.45 -15.11
N TYR A 205 0.18 -4.44 -13.88
CA TYR A 205 -1.10 -5.03 -13.50
C TYR A 205 -2.31 -4.13 -13.79
N GLY A 206 -2.10 -2.99 -14.46
CA GLY A 206 -3.16 -2.04 -14.76
C GLY A 206 -3.73 -1.35 -13.52
N VAL A 207 -2.93 -1.23 -12.45
CA VAL A 207 -3.27 -0.51 -11.23
C VAL A 207 -2.60 0.86 -11.28
N PRO A 208 -3.37 1.96 -11.25
CA PRO A 208 -2.81 3.30 -11.13
C PRO A 208 -1.91 3.43 -9.90
N THR A 209 -0.89 4.28 -9.99
CA THR A 209 0.10 4.40 -8.92
C THR A 209 0.55 5.83 -8.69
N VAL A 210 0.79 6.16 -7.42
CA VAL A 210 1.44 7.41 -7.02
C VAL A 210 2.89 7.09 -6.65
N THR A 211 3.82 7.87 -7.17
CA THR A 211 5.24 7.79 -6.83
C THR A 211 5.82 9.19 -6.65
N THR A 212 7.09 9.30 -6.31
CA THR A 212 7.75 10.61 -6.07
C THR A 212 8.89 10.87 -7.05
N THR A 213 9.31 12.13 -7.13
CA THR A 213 10.52 12.52 -7.89
C THR A 213 11.83 12.04 -7.25
N LEU A 214 11.79 11.47 -6.02
CA LEU A 214 12.94 10.86 -5.35
C LEU A 214 13.06 9.36 -5.64
N ALA A 215 12.10 8.78 -6.38
CA ALA A 215 12.20 7.44 -6.96
C ALA A 215 12.67 7.52 -8.42
N GLY A 216 13.59 6.65 -8.80
CA GLY A 216 14.13 6.64 -10.17
C GLY A 216 13.07 6.44 -11.24
N PHE A 217 12.11 5.54 -11.02
CA PHE A 217 10.96 5.33 -11.89
C PHE A 217 10.08 6.58 -11.98
N GLY A 218 9.76 7.22 -10.85
CA GLY A 218 8.97 8.45 -10.83
C GLY A 218 9.65 9.58 -11.58
N LEU A 219 10.96 9.77 -11.36
CA LEU A 219 11.75 10.76 -12.10
C LEU A 219 11.79 10.44 -13.60
N TRP A 220 11.91 9.17 -13.98
CA TRP A 220 11.86 8.74 -15.38
C TRP A 220 10.52 9.08 -15.99
N VAL A 221 9.41 8.73 -15.36
CA VAL A 221 8.04 9.05 -15.82
C VAL A 221 7.83 10.56 -15.93
N ALA A 222 8.30 11.34 -14.96
CA ALA A 222 8.17 12.80 -14.96
C ALA A 222 8.80 13.47 -16.21
N ASN A 223 9.83 12.83 -16.76
CA ASN A 223 10.54 13.29 -17.95
C ASN A 223 9.99 12.73 -19.28
N HIS A 224 8.93 11.93 -19.23
CA HIS A 224 8.31 11.35 -20.43
C HIS A 224 6.88 11.89 -20.61
N SER A 225 6.42 11.96 -21.85
CA SER A 225 5.14 12.57 -22.21
C SER A 225 3.93 11.69 -21.83
N ASN A 226 4.08 10.36 -21.85
CA ASN A 226 3.00 9.43 -21.51
C ASN A 226 3.09 9.05 -20.03
N ARG A 227 2.16 9.53 -19.24
CA ARG A 227 2.06 9.30 -17.78
C ARG A 227 0.77 8.62 -17.38
N ALA A 228 0.05 8.01 -18.30
CA ALA A 228 -1.24 7.38 -18.01
C ALA A 228 -1.11 6.38 -16.85
N GLY A 229 -1.91 6.57 -15.81
CA GLY A 229 -1.93 5.72 -14.63
C GLY A 229 -0.78 5.95 -13.63
N VAL A 230 0.04 7.01 -13.81
CA VAL A 230 1.12 7.33 -12.86
C VAL A 230 1.06 8.80 -12.45
N ASP A 231 0.74 9.04 -11.20
CA ASP A 231 0.86 10.35 -10.58
C ASP A 231 2.25 10.49 -9.94
N VAL A 232 3.01 11.50 -10.35
CA VAL A 232 4.35 11.76 -9.80
C VAL A 232 4.32 13.02 -8.94
N VAL A 233 4.47 12.82 -7.63
CA VAL A 233 4.50 13.92 -6.65
C VAL A 233 5.94 14.42 -6.50
N ARG A 234 6.11 15.74 -6.59
CA ARG A 234 7.41 16.35 -6.29
C ARG A 234 7.70 16.23 -4.80
N ARG A 235 8.80 15.56 -4.44
CA ARG A 235 9.27 15.41 -3.07
C ARG A 235 10.71 15.96 -2.95
N ASP A 236 10.98 16.64 -1.86
CA ASP A 236 12.30 17.07 -1.42
C ASP A 236 12.39 17.00 0.11
N ASP A 237 13.50 17.46 0.69
CA ASP A 237 13.77 17.34 2.13
C ASP A 237 12.85 18.20 3.01
N TYR A 238 12.11 19.15 2.43
CA TYR A 238 11.40 20.20 3.18
C TYR A 238 9.90 20.26 2.89
N ASN A 239 9.39 19.52 1.92
CA ASN A 239 8.01 19.66 1.45
C ASN A 239 7.07 18.53 1.88
N GLU A 240 7.37 17.79 2.94
CA GLU A 240 6.60 16.61 3.36
C GLU A 240 5.09 16.90 3.52
N ARG A 241 4.73 18.04 4.13
CA ARG A 241 3.31 18.44 4.30
C ARG A 241 2.60 18.64 2.95
N GLU A 242 3.28 19.18 1.98
CA GLU A 242 2.76 19.36 0.63
C GLU A 242 2.58 18.01 -0.07
N VAL A 243 3.53 17.10 0.11
CA VAL A 243 3.46 15.73 -0.41
C VAL A 243 2.26 14.99 0.16
N VAL A 244 2.06 15.04 1.49
CA VAL A 244 0.89 14.49 2.17
C VAL A 244 -0.40 15.06 1.59
N PHE A 245 -0.49 16.37 1.44
CA PHE A 245 -1.66 17.04 0.86
C PHE A 245 -1.92 16.58 -0.57
N GLN A 246 -0.90 16.56 -1.43
CA GLN A 246 -1.04 16.15 -2.84
C GLN A 246 -1.50 14.69 -2.95
N ILE A 247 -0.93 13.77 -2.16
CA ILE A 247 -1.34 12.37 -2.14
C ILE A 247 -2.79 12.24 -1.67
N THR A 248 -3.20 12.99 -0.64
CA THR A 248 -4.58 13.01 -0.17
C THR A 248 -5.54 13.47 -1.28
N GLU A 249 -5.20 14.54 -2.00
CA GLU A 249 -6.03 15.05 -3.10
C GLU A 249 -6.04 14.08 -4.31
N ILE A 250 -4.96 13.35 -4.55
CA ILE A 250 -4.95 12.28 -5.56
C ILE A 250 -5.93 11.18 -5.14
N MET A 251 -5.85 10.66 -3.92
CA MET A 251 -6.76 9.61 -3.44
C MET A 251 -8.24 10.00 -3.51
N LYS A 252 -8.58 11.28 -3.27
CA LYS A 252 -9.95 11.79 -3.39
C LYS A 252 -10.50 11.77 -4.81
N ARG A 253 -9.64 11.79 -5.82
CA ARG A 253 -10.07 11.78 -7.24
C ARG A 253 -10.45 10.41 -7.76
N TYR A 254 -10.00 9.35 -7.07
CA TYR A 254 -10.32 7.95 -7.38
C TYR A 254 -11.58 7.48 -6.64
#